data_3231020f59a7c2bd780993413db8170d
#
_entry.id   3231020f59a7c2bd780993413db8170d
#
_cell.length_a   1.000
_cell.length_b   1.000
_cell.length_c   1.000
_cell.angle_alpha   90.00
_cell.angle_beta   90.00
_cell.angle_gamma   90.00
#
_symmetry.space_group_name_H-M   'P 1'
#
loop_
_entity.id
_entity.type
_entity.pdbx_description
1 polymer ?
#
loop_
_entity_poly.entity_id
_entity_poly.type
_entity_poly.pdbx_seq_one_letter_code
_entity_poly.pdbx_strand_id
1 'polypeptide(L)'
;MYTAQDEKNLNEIKQFLDDNGIEYSTEYDNFCLHYGNPDGKRSYEISYVPSAMYPIKYPKYNIDGVGMEFFYEQSYKAEHEQNSFKCWVKDYEWQDDRKREVLKSYFLYAAGKIKKTFYARECEVREVPTKEARDFESKNCFYGKRGASLNLGLYTKKEKHGVPKGTLIMIYTFGHNFFGKDNSIEVLRVGTLKFCNVAGGASKLLKYFLRNYETLTVGKKEVPVEIIKFYSDYDHNIGGSMDSLGFEFVNYSGGGFMNYWLETGEVKGRQPSKHKWVMEQMSEGKVLAIPNAGVKTFVMHVDREKYPLIEKKPEDEPSKVLF
;
A
#
# COMPACT_ATOMS: atom_id res chain seq x y z
N MET A 1 24.38 9.37 -11.97
CA MET A 1 24.20 9.70 -13.41
C MET A 1 23.02 8.88 -13.92
N TYR A 2 22.06 9.54 -14.58
CA TYR A 2 20.92 8.85 -15.18
C TYR A 2 21.35 7.94 -16.32
N THR A 3 20.71 6.80 -16.43
CA THR A 3 20.80 5.95 -17.61
C THR A 3 19.77 6.40 -18.66
N ALA A 4 19.93 5.98 -19.91
CA ALA A 4 18.92 6.22 -20.95
C ALA A 4 17.54 5.59 -20.56
N GLN A 5 17.55 4.51 -19.76
CA GLN A 5 16.33 3.91 -19.25
C GLN A 5 15.65 4.79 -18.18
N ASP A 6 16.42 5.46 -17.33
CA ASP A 6 15.88 6.39 -16.34
C ASP A 6 15.22 7.59 -17.03
N GLU A 7 15.88 8.16 -18.06
CA GLU A 7 15.32 9.25 -18.86
C GLU A 7 14.02 8.83 -19.53
N LYS A 8 13.98 7.62 -20.09
CA LYS A 8 12.75 7.06 -20.67
C LYS A 8 11.65 6.94 -19.63
N ASN A 9 11.93 6.35 -18.46
CA ASN A 9 10.96 6.18 -17.39
C ASN A 9 10.38 7.53 -16.92
N LEU A 10 11.24 8.53 -16.71
CA LEU A 10 10.82 9.89 -16.34
C LEU A 10 9.95 10.55 -17.40
N ASN A 11 10.33 10.44 -18.67
CA ASN A 11 9.54 10.98 -19.76
C ASN A 11 8.17 10.30 -19.87
N GLU A 12 8.09 8.99 -19.62
CA GLU A 12 6.80 8.27 -19.57
C GLU A 12 5.93 8.75 -18.39
N ILE A 13 6.52 9.04 -17.21
CA ILE A 13 5.78 9.61 -16.08
C ILE A 13 5.25 11.00 -16.45
N LYS A 14 6.11 11.88 -16.96
CA LYS A 14 5.73 13.24 -17.39
C LYS A 14 4.63 13.21 -18.43
N GLN A 15 4.80 12.42 -19.48
CA GLN A 15 3.79 12.25 -20.52
C GLN A 15 2.45 11.78 -19.95
N PHE A 16 2.46 10.83 -19.00
CA PHE A 16 1.25 10.38 -18.34
C PHE A 16 0.56 11.51 -17.55
N LEU A 17 1.32 12.37 -16.86
CA LEU A 17 0.76 13.51 -16.14
C LEU A 17 0.16 14.53 -17.13
N ASP A 18 0.87 14.85 -18.22
CA ASP A 18 0.42 15.77 -19.27
C ASP A 18 -0.86 15.26 -19.94
N ASP A 19 -0.92 14.00 -20.33
CA ASP A 19 -2.08 13.36 -20.98
C ASP A 19 -3.34 13.40 -20.08
N ASN A 20 -3.15 13.51 -18.77
CA ASN A 20 -4.25 13.59 -17.81
C ASN A 20 -4.51 15.02 -17.29
N GLY A 21 -3.82 16.03 -17.84
CA GLY A 21 -3.96 17.42 -17.46
C GLY A 21 -3.59 17.67 -15.99
N ILE A 22 -2.52 17.02 -15.53
CA ILE A 22 -1.95 17.21 -14.18
C ILE A 22 -0.78 18.16 -14.35
N GLU A 23 -0.91 19.37 -13.83
CA GLU A 23 0.17 20.35 -13.81
C GLU A 23 1.19 19.97 -12.74
N TYR A 24 2.46 20.10 -13.05
CA TYR A 24 3.56 19.80 -12.13
C TYR A 24 4.74 20.75 -12.35
N SER A 25 5.55 20.94 -11.32
CA SER A 25 6.88 21.54 -11.40
C SER A 25 7.93 20.46 -11.17
N THR A 26 9.16 20.75 -11.57
CA THR A 26 10.28 19.83 -11.40
C THR A 26 11.34 20.43 -10.50
N GLU A 27 11.86 19.62 -9.57
CA GLU A 27 12.98 19.97 -8.70
C GLU A 27 14.05 18.87 -8.74
N TYR A 28 15.23 19.17 -8.21
CA TYR A 28 16.36 18.22 -8.09
C TYR A 28 16.70 17.53 -9.43
N ASP A 29 17.11 18.31 -10.43
CA ASP A 29 17.47 17.81 -11.77
C ASP A 29 16.43 16.89 -12.41
N ASN A 30 15.13 17.17 -12.17
CA ASN A 30 13.97 16.40 -12.61
C ASN A 30 13.70 15.09 -11.84
N PHE A 31 14.34 14.82 -10.71
CA PHE A 31 14.01 13.64 -9.88
C PHE A 31 12.66 13.76 -9.16
N CYS A 32 12.25 14.97 -8.81
CA CYS A 32 11.00 15.23 -8.11
C CYS A 32 10.04 15.99 -9.00
N LEU A 33 8.82 15.48 -9.09
CA LEU A 33 7.70 16.14 -9.75
C LEU A 33 6.70 16.53 -8.68
N HIS A 34 6.49 17.85 -8.51
CA HIS A 34 5.53 18.38 -7.54
C HIS A 34 4.26 18.80 -8.26
N TYR A 35 3.12 18.36 -7.78
CA TYR A 35 1.83 18.84 -8.25
C TYR A 35 0.90 19.12 -7.09
N GLY A 36 0.02 20.10 -7.27
CA GLY A 36 -0.99 20.49 -6.29
C GLY A 36 -2.35 19.89 -6.59
N ASN A 37 -3.17 19.72 -5.56
CA ASN A 37 -4.58 19.46 -5.76
C ASN A 37 -5.28 20.76 -6.23
N PRO A 38 -6.22 20.70 -7.18
CA PRO A 38 -6.97 21.88 -7.64
C PRO A 38 -7.67 22.69 -6.54
N ASP A 39 -7.99 22.07 -5.39
CA ASP A 39 -8.55 22.75 -4.22
C ASP A 39 -7.51 23.40 -3.31
N GLY A 40 -6.21 23.31 -3.65
CA GLY A 40 -5.10 23.94 -2.92
C GLY A 40 -4.81 23.37 -1.53
N LYS A 41 -5.50 22.29 -1.14
CA LYS A 41 -5.41 21.74 0.23
C LYS A 41 -4.32 20.70 0.40
N ARG A 42 -3.76 20.16 -0.67
CA ARG A 42 -2.76 19.10 -0.63
C ARG A 42 -1.73 19.29 -1.73
N SER A 43 -0.48 19.15 -1.36
CA SER A 43 0.62 19.00 -2.32
C SER A 43 0.95 17.53 -2.52
N TYR A 44 1.43 17.20 -3.71
CA TYR A 44 1.81 15.84 -4.06
C TYR A 44 3.20 15.85 -4.67
N GLU A 45 3.99 14.86 -4.31
CA GLU A 45 5.33 14.69 -4.80
C GLU A 45 5.52 13.29 -5.36
N ILE A 46 6.04 13.19 -6.56
CA ILE A 46 6.53 11.95 -7.15
C ILE A 46 8.05 12.08 -7.22
N SER A 47 8.75 11.24 -6.45
CA SER A 47 10.20 11.17 -6.47
C SER A 47 10.63 9.93 -7.24
N TYR A 48 11.24 10.13 -8.41
CA TYR A 48 11.81 9.03 -9.16
C TYR A 48 13.18 8.64 -8.60
N VAL A 49 13.38 7.36 -8.34
CA VAL A 49 14.60 6.81 -7.74
C VAL A 49 15.29 5.88 -8.73
N PRO A 50 16.34 6.35 -9.45
CA PRO A 50 17.08 5.52 -10.38
C PRO A 50 17.98 4.51 -9.66
N SER A 51 18.27 3.39 -10.31
CA SER A 51 19.14 2.35 -9.75
C SER A 51 20.54 2.84 -9.39
N ALA A 52 21.03 3.89 -10.07
CA ALA A 52 22.30 4.52 -9.74
C ALA A 52 22.36 5.14 -8.33
N MET A 53 21.20 5.39 -7.71
CA MET A 53 21.08 5.84 -6.32
C MET A 53 21.04 4.70 -5.31
N TYR A 54 20.95 3.45 -5.75
CA TYR A 54 20.91 2.32 -4.81
C TYR A 54 22.29 2.11 -4.20
N PRO A 55 22.42 2.14 -2.87
CA PRO A 55 23.70 1.94 -2.22
C PRO A 55 24.20 0.49 -2.40
N ILE A 56 25.49 0.36 -2.60
CA ILE A 56 26.18 -0.94 -2.73
C ILE A 56 26.37 -1.61 -1.36
N LYS A 57 26.19 -0.87 -0.25
CA LYS A 57 26.41 -1.35 1.12
C LYS A 57 25.22 -1.05 2.03
N TYR A 58 24.99 -1.92 3.01
CA TYR A 58 23.96 -1.70 4.02
C TYR A 58 24.25 -0.46 4.88
N PRO A 59 23.27 0.43 5.15
CA PRO A 59 23.49 1.70 5.85
C PRO A 59 24.04 1.58 7.25
N LYS A 60 23.78 0.48 7.94
CA LYS A 60 24.32 0.23 9.28
C LYS A 60 25.84 0.07 9.32
N TYR A 61 26.50 -0.08 8.19
CA TYR A 61 27.89 -0.48 8.08
C TYR A 61 28.76 0.53 7.30
N ASN A 62 28.55 1.81 7.53
CA ASN A 62 29.32 2.88 6.89
C ASN A 62 29.02 3.06 5.40
N ILE A 63 28.11 3.96 5.06
CA ILE A 63 27.71 4.21 3.70
C ILE A 63 28.19 5.59 3.29
N ASP A 64 29.30 5.60 2.61
CA ASP A 64 29.66 6.70 1.72
C ASP A 64 28.95 6.45 0.36
N GLY A 65 27.65 6.72 0.30
CA GLY A 65 26.86 6.53 -0.91
C GLY A 65 26.19 7.83 -1.33
N VAL A 66 26.47 8.27 -2.53
CA VAL A 66 25.73 9.34 -3.20
C VAL A 66 24.24 8.98 -3.17
N GLY A 67 23.42 9.83 -2.58
CA GLY A 67 21.96 9.64 -2.52
C GLY A 67 21.38 9.24 -1.16
N MET A 68 22.19 8.83 -0.19
CA MET A 68 21.66 8.49 1.14
C MET A 68 21.11 9.70 1.89
N GLU A 69 21.72 10.88 1.74
CA GLU A 69 21.22 12.13 2.32
C GLU A 69 19.81 12.44 1.79
N PHE A 70 19.58 12.25 0.50
CA PHE A 70 18.27 12.40 -0.11
C PHE A 70 17.23 11.48 0.55
N PHE A 71 17.53 10.20 0.79
CA PHE A 71 16.61 9.27 1.42
C PHE A 71 16.36 9.61 2.89
N TYR A 72 17.37 10.06 3.63
CA TYR A 72 17.21 10.54 5.00
C TYR A 72 16.34 11.79 5.04
N GLU A 73 16.57 12.74 4.14
CA GLU A 73 15.76 13.94 4.03
C GLU A 73 14.30 13.61 3.69
N GLN A 74 14.06 12.71 2.74
CA GLN A 74 12.71 12.27 2.39
C GLN A 74 12.02 11.52 3.54
N SER A 75 12.75 10.68 4.27
CA SER A 75 12.22 10.02 5.47
C SER A 75 11.87 11.03 6.57
N TYR A 76 12.72 12.03 6.77
CA TYR A 76 12.47 13.11 7.72
C TYR A 76 11.25 13.95 7.32
N LYS A 77 11.14 14.35 6.06
CA LYS A 77 9.97 15.07 5.54
C LYS A 77 8.69 14.24 5.70
N ALA A 78 8.73 12.96 5.37
CA ALA A 78 7.59 12.06 5.54
C ALA A 78 7.14 11.95 7.01
N GLU A 79 8.06 12.04 7.96
CA GLU A 79 7.74 12.03 9.39
C GLU A 79 7.06 13.33 9.86
N HIS A 80 7.47 14.47 9.32
CA HIS A 80 7.06 15.79 9.81
C HIS A 80 5.95 16.48 9.00
N GLU A 81 5.75 16.08 7.75
CA GLU A 81 4.73 16.66 6.86
C GLU A 81 3.46 15.82 6.80
N GLN A 82 2.52 16.09 7.69
CA GLN A 82 1.27 15.31 7.82
C GLN A 82 0.31 15.43 6.62
N ASN A 83 0.46 16.43 5.75
CA ASN A 83 -0.52 16.75 4.70
C ASN A 83 -0.01 16.58 3.26
N SER A 84 1.21 16.10 3.04
CA SER A 84 1.74 15.88 1.71
C SER A 84 1.70 14.41 1.33
N PHE A 85 1.13 14.08 0.17
CA PHE A 85 1.28 12.76 -0.42
C PHE A 85 2.63 12.69 -1.11
N LYS A 86 3.42 11.68 -0.77
CA LYS A 86 4.69 11.38 -1.43
C LYS A 86 4.64 9.99 -2.01
N CYS A 87 5.12 9.87 -3.23
CA CYS A 87 5.22 8.58 -3.90
C CYS A 87 6.63 8.43 -4.46
N TRP A 88 7.39 7.51 -3.90
CA TRP A 88 8.67 7.12 -4.46
C TRP A 88 8.45 6.09 -5.55
N VAL A 89 8.97 6.38 -6.72
CA VAL A 89 8.90 5.48 -7.86
C VAL A 89 10.31 5.01 -8.17
N LYS A 90 10.61 3.78 -7.81
CA LYS A 90 11.89 3.18 -8.12
C LYS A 90 11.89 2.69 -9.58
N ASP A 91 13.02 2.73 -10.22
CA ASP A 91 13.16 2.36 -11.64
C ASP A 91 12.55 1.01 -11.98
N TYR A 92 12.84 -0.04 -11.20
CA TYR A 92 12.30 -1.39 -11.38
C TYR A 92 10.78 -1.47 -11.14
N GLU A 93 10.21 -0.55 -10.36
CA GLU A 93 8.77 -0.48 -10.11
C GLU A 93 8.03 0.09 -11.30
N TRP A 94 8.64 1.08 -11.96
CA TRP A 94 8.09 1.64 -13.19
C TRP A 94 8.25 0.70 -14.38
N GLN A 95 9.29 -0.10 -14.43
CA GLN A 95 9.51 -1.12 -15.47
C GLN A 95 8.59 -2.33 -15.34
N ASP A 96 8.06 -2.61 -14.16
CA ASP A 96 7.03 -3.64 -13.93
C ASP A 96 5.66 -3.11 -14.39
N ASP A 97 5.10 -3.67 -15.48
CA ASP A 97 3.83 -3.22 -16.06
C ASP A 97 2.68 -3.17 -15.04
N ARG A 98 2.60 -4.14 -14.16
CA ARG A 98 1.56 -4.20 -13.15
C ARG A 98 1.71 -3.10 -12.10
N LYS A 99 2.91 -2.90 -11.58
CA LYS A 99 3.20 -1.86 -10.60
C LYS A 99 3.02 -0.48 -11.22
N ARG A 100 3.50 -0.27 -12.44
CA ARG A 100 3.33 0.96 -13.19
C ARG A 100 1.85 1.36 -13.31
N GLU A 101 0.97 0.41 -13.64
CA GLU A 101 -0.47 0.69 -13.74
C GLU A 101 -1.11 1.00 -12.37
N VAL A 102 -0.61 0.42 -11.28
CA VAL A 102 -1.05 0.77 -9.91
C VAL A 102 -0.57 2.18 -9.55
N LEU A 103 0.68 2.53 -9.84
CA LEU A 103 1.24 3.87 -9.63
C LEU A 103 0.47 4.93 -10.42
N LYS A 104 0.18 4.70 -11.68
CA LYS A 104 -0.68 5.59 -12.49
C LYS A 104 -2.04 5.81 -11.85
N SER A 105 -2.65 4.76 -11.29
CA SER A 105 -3.90 4.88 -10.54
C SER A 105 -3.74 5.73 -9.28
N TYR A 106 -2.63 5.61 -8.56
CA TYR A 106 -2.33 6.44 -7.39
C TYR A 106 -2.15 7.91 -7.77
N PHE A 107 -1.43 8.21 -8.86
CA PHE A 107 -1.25 9.59 -9.34
C PHE A 107 -2.59 10.25 -9.70
N LEU A 108 -3.45 9.56 -10.43
CA LEU A 108 -4.78 10.07 -10.76
C LEU A 108 -5.65 10.27 -9.51
N TYR A 109 -5.57 9.34 -8.54
CA TYR A 109 -6.31 9.48 -7.29
C TYR A 109 -5.82 10.71 -6.51
N ALA A 110 -4.51 10.84 -6.36
CA ALA A 110 -3.89 11.94 -5.66
C ALA A 110 -4.22 13.30 -6.29
N ALA A 111 -4.17 13.38 -7.63
CA ALA A 111 -4.51 14.58 -8.40
C ALA A 111 -6.03 14.85 -8.53
N GLY A 112 -6.89 14.00 -7.94
CA GLY A 112 -8.35 14.17 -8.07
C GLY A 112 -8.88 13.91 -9.49
N LYS A 113 -8.13 13.21 -10.33
CA LYS A 113 -8.44 12.97 -11.76
C LYS A 113 -9.14 11.63 -12.02
N ILE A 114 -9.45 10.84 -10.99
CA ILE A 114 -10.21 9.59 -11.13
C ILE A 114 -11.65 9.90 -11.57
N LYS A 115 -12.02 9.43 -12.75
CA LYS A 115 -13.37 9.65 -13.35
C LYS A 115 -14.40 8.64 -12.85
N LYS A 116 -14.00 7.42 -12.48
CA LYS A 116 -14.88 6.33 -12.06
C LYS A 116 -15.04 6.33 -10.56
N THR A 117 -16.06 7.04 -10.04
CA THR A 117 -16.35 7.06 -8.60
C THR A 117 -17.55 6.21 -8.27
N PHE A 118 -17.34 5.27 -7.35
CA PHE A 118 -18.37 4.46 -6.70
C PHE A 118 -18.60 4.96 -5.28
N TYR A 119 -19.83 4.85 -4.80
CA TYR A 119 -20.15 5.15 -3.40
C TYR A 119 -20.39 3.85 -2.65
N ALA A 120 -19.83 3.71 -1.46
CA ALA A 120 -19.96 2.51 -0.66
C ALA A 120 -21.42 2.09 -0.40
N ARG A 121 -22.34 3.08 -0.28
CA ARG A 121 -23.79 2.83 -0.13
C ARG A 121 -24.41 2.11 -1.34
N GLU A 122 -23.83 2.24 -2.51
CA GLU A 122 -24.26 1.59 -3.76
C GLU A 122 -23.66 0.18 -3.94
N CYS A 123 -22.86 -0.26 -2.97
CA CYS A 123 -22.18 -1.55 -2.98
C CYS A 123 -22.67 -2.43 -1.84
N GLU A 124 -22.48 -3.73 -1.95
CA GLU A 124 -22.69 -4.69 -0.87
C GLU A 124 -21.36 -5.23 -0.35
N VAL A 125 -21.34 -5.58 0.92
CA VAL A 125 -20.19 -6.25 1.54
C VAL A 125 -20.41 -7.75 1.44
N ARG A 126 -19.35 -8.47 1.03
CA ARG A 126 -19.32 -9.94 1.05
C ARG A 126 -17.96 -10.42 1.53
N GLU A 127 -17.91 -11.62 2.07
CA GLU A 127 -16.66 -12.36 2.16
C GLU A 127 -16.18 -12.71 0.75
N VAL A 128 -14.88 -12.55 0.53
CA VAL A 128 -14.24 -12.82 -0.77
C VAL A 128 -13.53 -14.16 -0.70
N PRO A 129 -13.86 -15.12 -1.57
CA PRO A 129 -13.12 -16.37 -1.64
C PRO A 129 -11.62 -16.15 -1.84
N THR A 130 -10.78 -16.95 -1.19
CA THR A 130 -9.32 -16.76 -1.20
C THR A 130 -8.73 -16.66 -2.61
N LYS A 131 -9.24 -17.42 -3.56
CA LYS A 131 -8.78 -17.37 -4.96
C LYS A 131 -9.09 -16.01 -5.59
N GLU A 132 -10.34 -15.54 -5.46
CA GLU A 132 -10.76 -14.24 -5.98
C GLU A 132 -10.00 -13.09 -5.32
N ALA A 133 -9.80 -13.14 -3.98
CA ALA A 133 -9.01 -12.16 -3.25
C ALA A 133 -7.58 -12.07 -3.79
N ARG A 134 -6.91 -13.20 -3.96
CA ARG A 134 -5.55 -13.27 -4.51
C ARG A 134 -5.47 -12.76 -5.94
N ASP A 135 -6.45 -13.07 -6.77
CA ASP A 135 -6.52 -12.59 -8.16
C ASP A 135 -6.73 -11.06 -8.20
N PHE A 136 -7.59 -10.54 -7.33
CA PHE A 136 -7.81 -9.11 -7.20
C PHE A 136 -6.55 -8.38 -6.69
N GLU A 137 -5.95 -8.86 -5.60
CA GLU A 137 -4.74 -8.28 -5.02
C GLU A 137 -3.56 -8.30 -6.01
N SER A 138 -3.40 -9.41 -6.75
CA SER A 138 -2.34 -9.54 -7.75
C SER A 138 -2.45 -8.51 -8.86
N LYS A 139 -3.64 -8.00 -9.16
CA LYS A 139 -3.89 -7.02 -10.24
C LYS A 139 -3.92 -5.59 -9.74
N ASN A 140 -4.40 -5.36 -8.52
CA ASN A 140 -4.77 -4.03 -8.04
C ASN A 140 -3.97 -3.54 -6.83
N CYS A 141 -3.26 -4.41 -6.10
CA CYS A 141 -2.43 -4.02 -4.98
C CYS A 141 -0.96 -3.92 -5.38
N PHE A 142 -0.28 -2.87 -4.94
CA PHE A 142 1.12 -2.62 -5.30
C PHE A 142 2.05 -3.78 -4.90
N TYR A 143 1.92 -4.27 -3.67
CA TYR A 143 2.68 -5.42 -3.17
C TYR A 143 2.09 -6.77 -3.54
N GLY A 144 1.06 -6.81 -4.40
CA GLY A 144 0.43 -8.03 -4.86
C GLY A 144 -0.29 -8.80 -3.75
N LYS A 145 -0.48 -10.10 -4.00
CA LYS A 145 -1.23 -11.00 -3.12
C LYS A 145 -0.53 -11.29 -1.80
N ARG A 146 -1.33 -11.43 -0.73
CA ARG A 146 -0.90 -11.93 0.58
C ARG A 146 -1.92 -12.96 1.10
N GLY A 147 -1.46 -13.95 1.87
CA GLY A 147 -2.38 -14.85 2.59
C GLY A 147 -3.06 -14.11 3.74
N ALA A 148 -4.36 -14.30 3.87
CA ALA A 148 -5.18 -13.68 4.91
C ALA A 148 -6.12 -14.71 5.54
N SER A 149 -6.56 -14.45 6.77
CA SER A 149 -7.55 -15.25 7.48
C SER A 149 -8.97 -14.89 7.08
N LEU A 150 -9.20 -13.63 6.74
CA LEU A 150 -10.48 -13.10 6.28
C LEU A 150 -10.27 -12.09 5.16
N ASN A 151 -11.07 -12.20 4.12
CA ASN A 151 -11.12 -11.23 3.03
C ASN A 151 -12.54 -10.66 2.93
N LEU A 152 -12.69 -9.34 3.08
CA LEU A 152 -13.95 -8.63 2.89
C LEU A 152 -13.89 -7.76 1.66
N GLY A 153 -14.92 -7.78 0.84
CA GLY A 153 -14.97 -7.01 -0.40
C GLY A 153 -16.25 -6.20 -0.57
N LEU A 154 -16.11 -5.12 -1.33
CA LEU A 154 -17.26 -4.36 -1.83
C LEU A 154 -17.55 -4.77 -3.27
N TYR A 155 -18.77 -5.20 -3.50
CA TYR A 155 -19.30 -5.59 -4.81
C TYR A 155 -20.33 -4.59 -5.31
N THR A 156 -20.28 -4.28 -6.60
CA THR A 156 -21.25 -3.40 -7.26
C THR A 156 -22.65 -4.01 -7.25
N LYS A 157 -23.68 -3.27 -6.81
CA LYS A 157 -25.09 -3.71 -6.87
C LYS A 157 -25.73 -3.54 -8.25
N LYS A 158 -25.15 -2.68 -9.08
CA LYS A 158 -25.59 -2.38 -10.45
C LYS A 158 -24.39 -2.09 -11.32
N GLU A 159 -24.58 -2.17 -12.61
CA GLU A 159 -23.58 -1.67 -13.57
C GLU A 159 -23.40 -0.16 -13.42
N LYS A 160 -22.15 0.31 -13.44
CA LYS A 160 -21.79 1.73 -13.38
C LYS A 160 -20.41 1.94 -13.97
N HIS A 161 -20.22 3.00 -14.74
CA HIS A 161 -18.94 3.37 -15.38
C HIS A 161 -18.33 2.26 -16.26
N GLY A 162 -19.15 1.39 -16.87
CA GLY A 162 -18.70 0.22 -17.60
C GLY A 162 -18.19 -0.94 -16.73
N VAL A 163 -18.42 -0.87 -15.41
CA VAL A 163 -18.11 -1.95 -14.48
C VAL A 163 -19.41 -2.73 -14.21
N PRO A 164 -19.47 -4.03 -14.53
CA PRO A 164 -20.67 -4.84 -14.39
C PRO A 164 -21.18 -4.96 -12.94
N LYS A 165 -22.45 -5.27 -12.76
CA LYS A 165 -23.02 -5.69 -11.48
C LYS A 165 -22.26 -6.92 -10.95
N GLY A 166 -22.03 -6.98 -9.65
CA GLY A 166 -21.35 -8.11 -9.00
C GLY A 166 -19.82 -8.09 -9.13
N THR A 167 -19.24 -7.00 -9.60
CA THR A 167 -17.78 -6.84 -9.68
C THR A 167 -17.20 -6.44 -8.33
N LEU A 168 -16.14 -7.11 -7.88
CA LEU A 168 -15.35 -6.72 -6.72
C LEU A 168 -14.57 -5.44 -7.05
N ILE A 169 -14.80 -4.35 -6.30
CA ILE A 169 -14.17 -3.04 -6.55
C ILE A 169 -13.27 -2.57 -5.41
N MET A 170 -13.37 -3.15 -4.23
CA MET A 170 -12.50 -2.86 -3.10
C MET A 170 -12.40 -4.07 -2.19
N ILE A 171 -11.22 -4.29 -1.62
CA ILE A 171 -10.94 -5.38 -0.68
C ILE A 171 -10.22 -4.86 0.57
N TYR A 172 -10.57 -5.45 1.72
CA TYR A 172 -9.83 -5.42 2.97
C TYR A 172 -9.52 -6.84 3.39
N THR A 173 -8.25 -7.12 3.69
CA THR A 173 -7.86 -8.45 4.15
C THR A 173 -7.26 -8.38 5.54
N PHE A 174 -7.64 -9.33 6.39
CA PHE A 174 -7.28 -9.36 7.80
C PHE A 174 -6.55 -10.66 8.14
N GLY A 175 -5.61 -10.58 9.05
CA GLY A 175 -4.89 -11.77 9.48
C GLY A 175 -3.98 -11.51 10.68
N HIS A 176 -3.03 -12.40 10.88
CA HIS A 176 -2.09 -12.33 11.99
C HIS A 176 -1.13 -11.15 11.86
N ASN A 177 -0.91 -10.48 12.98
CA ASN A 177 0.13 -9.47 13.09
C ASN A 177 1.51 -10.14 13.21
N PHE A 178 2.27 -10.19 12.11
CA PHE A 178 3.59 -10.82 12.08
C PHE A 178 4.67 -10.04 12.82
N PHE A 179 4.49 -8.73 12.99
CA PHE A 179 5.49 -7.86 13.61
C PHE A 179 5.25 -7.63 15.10
N GLY A 180 4.06 -7.96 15.61
CA GLY A 180 3.68 -7.85 17.02
C GLY A 180 3.79 -9.17 17.75
N LYS A 181 4.12 -9.10 19.06
CA LYS A 181 4.05 -10.23 19.97
C LYS A 181 2.70 -10.34 20.69
N ASP A 182 1.79 -9.41 20.38
CA ASP A 182 0.45 -9.30 20.96
C ASP A 182 -0.60 -10.03 20.12
N ASN A 183 -1.78 -10.22 20.71
CA ASN A 183 -2.93 -10.83 20.04
C ASN A 183 -3.70 -9.81 19.19
N SER A 184 -3.01 -8.97 18.41
CA SER A 184 -3.66 -8.02 17.52
C SER A 184 -3.91 -8.60 16.13
N ILE A 185 -4.94 -8.08 15.48
CA ILE A 185 -5.27 -8.38 14.08
C ILE A 185 -4.61 -7.32 13.20
N GLU A 186 -3.99 -7.75 12.11
CA GLU A 186 -3.42 -6.84 11.11
C GLU A 186 -4.36 -6.68 9.92
N VAL A 187 -4.56 -5.45 9.47
CA VAL A 187 -5.08 -5.18 8.12
C VAL A 187 -3.93 -5.41 7.15
N LEU A 188 -3.95 -6.53 6.46
CA LEU A 188 -2.84 -7.01 5.63
C LEU A 188 -2.79 -6.33 4.26
N ARG A 189 -3.95 -6.08 3.67
CA ARG A 189 -4.11 -5.39 2.38
C ARG A 189 -5.36 -4.54 2.36
N VAL A 190 -5.21 -3.39 1.74
CA VAL A 190 -6.31 -2.55 1.29
C VAL A 190 -6.10 -2.36 -0.19
N GLY A 191 -7.05 -2.76 -0.99
CA GLY A 191 -6.98 -2.66 -2.44
C GLY A 191 -8.25 -2.09 -3.04
N THR A 192 -8.11 -1.21 -4.01
CA THR A 192 -9.21 -0.68 -4.83
C THR A 192 -8.97 -1.05 -6.27
N LEU A 193 -10.03 -1.33 -7.03
CA LEU A 193 -9.94 -1.55 -8.47
C LEU A 193 -9.22 -0.36 -9.11
N LYS A 194 -8.18 -0.62 -9.88
CA LYS A 194 -7.37 0.42 -10.52
C LYS A 194 -8.24 1.41 -11.30
N PHE A 195 -7.85 2.68 -11.27
CA PHE A 195 -8.56 3.78 -11.92
C PHE A 195 -9.99 4.01 -11.44
N CYS A 196 -10.31 3.51 -10.25
CA CYS A 196 -11.58 3.73 -9.58
C CYS A 196 -11.36 4.37 -8.20
N ASN A 197 -12.31 5.18 -7.78
CA ASN A 197 -12.44 5.68 -6.41
C ASN A 197 -13.68 5.05 -5.77
N VAL A 198 -13.57 4.62 -4.51
CA VAL A 198 -14.69 4.04 -3.74
C VAL A 198 -14.92 4.87 -2.48
N ALA A 199 -15.70 5.93 -2.65
CA ALA A 199 -15.98 6.87 -1.55
C ALA A 199 -16.71 6.18 -0.40
N GLY A 200 -16.13 6.26 0.81
CA GLY A 200 -16.63 5.62 2.03
C GLY A 200 -16.40 4.10 2.09
N GLY A 201 -15.67 3.52 1.12
CA GLY A 201 -15.45 2.07 1.03
C GLY A 201 -14.69 1.52 2.22
N ALA A 202 -13.58 2.14 2.59
CA ALA A 202 -12.75 1.76 3.73
C ALA A 202 -13.57 1.73 5.04
N SER A 203 -14.30 2.80 5.31
CA SER A 203 -15.15 2.92 6.50
C SER A 203 -16.26 1.85 6.52
N LYS A 204 -16.85 1.53 5.37
CA LYS A 204 -17.91 0.53 5.29
C LYS A 204 -17.38 -0.88 5.57
N LEU A 205 -16.24 -1.26 4.96
CA LEU A 205 -15.63 -2.57 5.18
C LEU A 205 -15.15 -2.74 6.61
N LEU A 206 -14.48 -1.71 7.17
CA LEU A 206 -14.02 -1.74 8.55
C LEU A 206 -15.20 -1.85 9.54
N LYS A 207 -16.25 -1.02 9.39
CA LYS A 207 -17.44 -1.09 10.25
C LYS A 207 -18.17 -2.44 10.15
N TYR A 208 -18.19 -3.03 8.94
CA TYR A 208 -18.74 -4.35 8.76
C TYR A 208 -17.93 -5.39 9.54
N PHE A 209 -16.60 -5.36 9.43
CA PHE A 209 -15.71 -6.23 10.20
C PHE A 209 -15.96 -6.09 11.71
N LEU A 210 -15.90 -4.87 12.23
CA LEU A 210 -16.05 -4.59 13.66
C LEU A 210 -17.40 -5.08 14.24
N ARG A 211 -18.46 -5.04 13.45
CA ARG A 211 -19.82 -5.40 13.90
C ARG A 211 -20.20 -6.87 13.69
N ASN A 212 -19.49 -7.59 12.84
CA ASN A 212 -19.84 -8.96 12.48
C ASN A 212 -18.86 -10.00 13.02
N TYR A 213 -17.70 -9.57 13.55
CA TYR A 213 -16.69 -10.48 14.05
C TYR A 213 -16.28 -10.08 15.47
N GLU A 214 -16.50 -10.99 16.41
CA GLU A 214 -16.02 -10.89 17.79
C GLU A 214 -14.59 -11.43 17.89
N THR A 215 -14.33 -12.51 17.16
CA THR A 215 -13.03 -13.16 17.03
C THR A 215 -12.68 -13.37 15.56
N LEU A 216 -11.43 -13.60 15.28
CA LEU A 216 -10.91 -14.01 13.98
C LEU A 216 -10.07 -15.26 14.14
N THR A 217 -10.41 -16.33 13.40
CA THR A 217 -9.60 -17.54 13.36
C THR A 217 -8.32 -17.30 12.57
N VAL A 218 -7.19 -17.36 13.25
CA VAL A 218 -5.86 -17.18 12.65
C VAL A 218 -5.04 -18.47 12.82
N GLY A 219 -4.95 -19.24 11.76
CA GLY A 219 -4.40 -20.59 11.81
C GLY A 219 -5.28 -21.51 12.67
N LYS A 220 -4.84 -21.86 13.88
CA LYS A 220 -5.58 -22.69 14.83
C LYS A 220 -6.04 -21.93 16.09
N LYS A 221 -5.87 -20.60 16.09
CA LYS A 221 -6.19 -19.76 17.25
C LYS A 221 -7.34 -18.82 16.95
N GLU A 222 -8.23 -18.63 17.91
CA GLU A 222 -9.20 -17.55 17.91
C GLU A 222 -8.56 -16.32 18.54
N VAL A 223 -8.51 -15.24 17.79
CA VAL A 223 -7.96 -13.94 18.20
C VAL A 223 -9.12 -12.96 18.36
N PRO A 224 -9.29 -12.37 19.57
CA PRO A 224 -10.36 -11.39 19.77
C PRO A 224 -10.15 -10.14 18.92
N VAL A 225 -11.24 -9.58 18.40
CA VAL A 225 -11.23 -8.34 17.61
C VAL A 225 -11.28 -7.15 18.59
N GLU A 226 -10.18 -6.95 19.32
CA GLU A 226 -10.01 -5.87 20.31
C GLU A 226 -8.97 -4.86 19.87
N ILE A 227 -7.90 -5.32 19.22
CA ILE A 227 -6.81 -4.48 18.75
C ILE A 227 -6.58 -4.76 17.27
N ILE A 228 -6.67 -3.71 16.46
CA ILE A 228 -6.41 -3.79 15.02
C ILE A 228 -5.21 -2.92 14.69
N LYS A 229 -4.25 -3.46 13.94
CA LYS A 229 -3.07 -2.73 13.47
C LYS A 229 -3.10 -2.53 11.97
N PHE A 230 -2.61 -1.38 11.55
CA PHE A 230 -2.40 -1.05 10.16
C PHE A 230 -0.99 -0.50 9.99
N TYR A 231 -0.30 -1.00 8.97
CA TYR A 231 1.04 -0.53 8.60
C TYR A 231 0.95 0.20 7.26
N SER A 232 1.20 1.51 7.29
CA SER A 232 1.25 2.34 6.09
C SER A 232 2.68 2.47 5.61
N ASP A 233 2.92 2.03 4.39
CA ASP A 233 4.21 2.17 3.72
C ASP A 233 4.39 3.60 3.19
N TYR A 234 5.46 4.25 3.60
CA TYR A 234 5.73 5.63 3.23
C TYR A 234 6.24 5.83 1.82
N ASP A 235 6.67 4.79 1.14
CA ASP A 235 7.07 4.92 -0.27
C ASP A 235 5.88 5.36 -1.13
N HIS A 236 4.66 4.88 -0.80
CA HIS A 236 3.49 5.07 -1.66
C HIS A 236 2.25 5.61 -0.94
N ASN A 237 2.26 5.71 0.39
CA ASN A 237 1.10 6.13 1.16
C ASN A 237 1.49 6.66 2.54
N ILE A 238 1.03 7.84 2.87
CA ILE A 238 1.28 8.47 4.18
C ILE A 238 0.27 8.08 5.27
N GLY A 239 -0.72 7.23 4.97
CA GLY A 239 -1.74 6.82 5.94
C GLY A 239 -2.77 7.91 6.29
N GLY A 240 -2.91 8.96 5.49
CA GLY A 240 -3.71 10.15 5.81
C GLY A 240 -5.21 9.94 6.03
N SER A 241 -5.75 8.74 5.79
CA SER A 241 -7.15 8.42 6.09
C SER A 241 -7.34 7.64 7.39
N MET A 242 -6.27 7.25 8.08
CA MET A 242 -6.35 6.35 9.23
C MET A 242 -7.06 7.01 10.43
N ASP A 243 -6.78 8.28 10.71
CA ASP A 243 -7.43 9.03 11.79
C ASP A 243 -8.96 9.09 11.58
N SER A 244 -9.40 9.34 10.35
CA SER A 244 -10.84 9.38 10.02
C SER A 244 -11.53 8.03 10.15
N LEU A 245 -10.79 6.93 10.14
CA LEU A 245 -11.25 5.57 10.38
C LEU A 245 -11.23 5.20 11.87
N GLY A 246 -10.62 6.03 12.72
CA GLY A 246 -10.50 5.81 14.16
C GLY A 246 -9.24 5.06 14.58
N PHE A 247 -8.23 5.02 13.73
CA PHE A 247 -6.90 4.55 14.10
C PHE A 247 -6.06 5.69 14.68
N GLU A 248 -5.27 5.38 15.67
CA GLU A 248 -4.29 6.29 16.26
C GLU A 248 -2.90 5.99 15.73
N PHE A 249 -2.13 7.02 15.40
CA PHE A 249 -0.72 6.88 15.07
C PHE A 249 0.06 6.52 16.33
N VAL A 250 0.87 5.47 16.26
CA VAL A 250 1.65 4.99 17.42
C VAL A 250 3.14 5.27 17.24
N ASN A 251 3.70 4.86 16.11
CA ASN A 251 5.12 5.06 15.85
C ASN A 251 5.43 5.05 14.35
N TYR A 252 6.62 5.53 14.06
CA TYR A 252 7.26 5.44 12.77
C TYR A 252 8.49 4.53 12.87
N SER A 253 8.52 3.46 12.10
CA SER A 253 9.73 2.68 11.90
C SER A 253 10.49 3.30 10.72
N GLY A 254 11.64 3.90 11.01
CA GLY A 254 12.49 4.54 10.00
C GLY A 254 12.80 3.66 8.81
N GLY A 255 13.37 4.28 7.79
CA GLY A 255 13.70 3.64 6.51
C GLY A 255 14.45 2.32 6.64
N GLY A 256 14.16 1.43 5.74
CA GLY A 256 14.79 0.11 5.65
C GLY A 256 15.28 -0.14 4.23
N PHE A 257 15.57 -1.39 3.92
CA PHE A 257 16.11 -1.79 2.63
C PHE A 257 15.48 -3.08 2.15
N MET A 258 15.33 -3.18 0.83
CA MET A 258 15.12 -4.44 0.11
C MET A 258 16.38 -4.79 -0.66
N ASN A 259 16.49 -6.01 -1.13
CA ASN A 259 17.65 -6.51 -1.88
C ASN A 259 17.30 -6.59 -3.36
N TYR A 260 18.08 -5.94 -4.20
CA TYR A 260 17.96 -6.01 -5.65
C TYR A 260 19.12 -6.85 -6.22
N TRP A 261 18.78 -7.94 -6.85
CA TRP A 261 19.72 -8.89 -7.44
C TRP A 261 20.03 -8.49 -8.88
N LEU A 262 21.26 -8.03 -9.14
CA LEU A 262 21.64 -7.51 -10.45
C LEU A 262 21.55 -8.55 -11.57
N GLU A 263 21.88 -9.80 -11.28
CA GLU A 263 21.87 -10.88 -12.28
C GLU A 263 20.45 -11.19 -12.76
N THR A 264 19.47 -11.17 -11.87
CA THR A 264 18.08 -11.59 -12.17
C THR A 264 17.10 -10.44 -12.28
N GLY A 265 17.47 -9.24 -11.87
CA GLY A 265 16.56 -8.09 -11.71
C GLY A 265 15.52 -8.29 -10.59
N GLU A 266 15.69 -9.30 -9.75
CA GLU A 266 14.70 -9.69 -8.76
C GLU A 266 14.84 -8.88 -7.48
N VAL A 267 13.72 -8.32 -7.01
CA VAL A 267 13.65 -7.60 -5.73
C VAL A 267 13.12 -8.54 -4.65
N LYS A 268 13.91 -8.74 -3.62
CA LYS A 268 13.55 -9.57 -2.46
C LYS A 268 13.51 -8.72 -1.20
N GLY A 269 12.54 -8.95 -0.35
CA GLY A 269 12.49 -8.39 0.99
C GLY A 269 13.68 -8.84 1.85
N ARG A 270 13.81 -8.26 3.04
CA ARG A 270 14.83 -8.70 4.00
C ARG A 270 14.69 -10.21 4.23
N GLN A 271 15.82 -10.91 4.17
CA GLN A 271 15.91 -12.34 4.45
C GLN A 271 16.77 -12.54 5.72
N PRO A 272 16.19 -12.40 6.94
CA PRO A 272 16.97 -12.45 8.17
C PRO A 272 17.79 -13.75 8.32
N SER A 273 17.21 -14.88 7.91
CA SER A 273 17.86 -16.19 7.96
C SER A 273 19.04 -16.34 6.97
N LYS A 274 19.13 -15.46 5.99
CA LYS A 274 20.20 -15.44 4.96
C LYS A 274 21.04 -14.17 5.03
N HIS A 275 20.91 -13.40 6.10
CA HIS A 275 21.53 -12.07 6.19
C HIS A 275 23.03 -12.08 5.87
N LYS A 276 23.78 -13.02 6.49
CA LYS A 276 25.23 -13.14 6.25
C LYS A 276 25.54 -13.38 4.77
N TRP A 277 24.85 -14.31 4.15
CA TRP A 277 25.03 -14.61 2.72
C TRP A 277 24.66 -13.40 1.83
N VAL A 278 23.58 -12.70 2.11
CA VAL A 278 23.22 -11.49 1.37
C VAL A 278 24.32 -10.42 1.48
N MET A 279 24.90 -10.24 2.67
CA MET A 279 26.01 -9.31 2.88
C MET A 279 27.27 -9.69 2.07
N GLU A 280 27.57 -10.98 1.96
CA GLU A 280 28.63 -11.49 1.11
C GLU A 280 28.35 -11.15 -0.36
N GLN A 281 27.13 -11.41 -0.87
CA GLN A 281 26.74 -11.07 -2.23
C GLN A 281 26.76 -9.55 -2.50
N MET A 282 26.44 -8.73 -1.51
CA MET A 282 26.57 -7.27 -1.60
C MET A 282 28.05 -6.86 -1.73
N SER A 283 28.95 -7.45 -0.93
CA SER A 283 30.38 -7.15 -0.99
C SER A 283 31.02 -7.55 -2.33
N GLU A 284 30.43 -8.55 -3.00
CA GLU A 284 30.80 -8.98 -4.35
C GLU A 284 30.14 -8.13 -5.47
N GLY A 285 29.34 -7.13 -5.11
CA GLY A 285 28.66 -6.27 -6.07
C GLY A 285 27.51 -6.93 -6.84
N LYS A 286 26.98 -8.06 -6.35
CA LYS A 286 25.89 -8.82 -6.99
C LYS A 286 24.49 -8.39 -6.53
N VAL A 287 24.42 -7.71 -5.39
CA VAL A 287 23.17 -7.25 -4.77
C VAL A 287 23.28 -5.79 -4.37
N LEU A 288 22.29 -4.99 -4.72
CA LEU A 288 22.15 -3.61 -4.27
C LEU A 288 21.12 -3.52 -3.14
N ALA A 289 21.29 -2.59 -2.22
CA ALA A 289 20.31 -2.25 -1.22
C ALA A 289 19.36 -1.19 -1.78
N ILE A 290 18.07 -1.52 -1.92
CA ILE A 290 17.05 -0.56 -2.31
C ILE A 290 16.47 0.07 -1.05
N PRO A 291 16.61 1.38 -0.86
CA PRO A 291 16.06 2.06 0.31
C PRO A 291 14.54 2.16 0.23
N ASN A 292 13.90 2.24 1.38
CA ASN A 292 12.50 2.61 1.52
C ASN A 292 12.32 3.69 2.61
N ALA A 293 11.24 4.46 2.50
CA ALA A 293 10.96 5.58 3.41
C ALA A 293 10.50 5.14 4.81
N GLY A 294 10.31 3.84 5.04
CA GLY A 294 9.84 3.32 6.32
C GLY A 294 8.33 3.07 6.39
N VAL A 295 7.83 2.85 7.59
CA VAL A 295 6.45 2.42 7.83
C VAL A 295 5.87 3.18 9.02
N LYS A 296 4.68 3.74 8.87
CA LYS A 296 3.84 4.22 10.00
C LYS A 296 2.99 3.09 10.54
N THR A 297 2.99 2.95 11.86
CA THR A 297 2.11 2.02 12.57
C THR A 297 0.93 2.77 13.14
N PHE A 298 -0.25 2.31 12.81
CA PHE A 298 -1.51 2.79 13.34
C PHE A 298 -2.20 1.67 14.12
N VAL A 299 -2.84 2.02 15.23
CA VAL A 299 -3.56 1.10 16.09
C VAL A 299 -4.97 1.59 16.33
N MET A 300 -5.92 0.68 16.31
CA MET A 300 -7.28 0.90 16.74
C MET A 300 -7.59 -0.02 17.92
N HIS A 301 -7.97 0.55 19.05
CA HIS A 301 -8.65 -0.16 20.13
C HIS A 301 -10.14 -0.19 19.86
N VAL A 302 -10.70 -1.38 19.75
CA VAL A 302 -12.11 -1.55 19.34
C VAL A 302 -13.04 -1.19 20.49
N ASP A 303 -13.79 -0.12 20.31
CA ASP A 303 -14.83 0.32 21.21
C ASP A 303 -16.15 -0.43 20.88
N ARG A 304 -16.55 -1.37 21.75
CA ARG A 304 -17.76 -2.18 21.56
C ARG A 304 -19.05 -1.41 21.84
N GLU A 305 -19.02 -0.29 22.53
CA GLU A 305 -20.18 0.60 22.66
C GLU A 305 -20.47 1.31 21.34
N LYS A 306 -19.42 1.76 20.65
CA LYS A 306 -19.48 2.38 19.33
C LYS A 306 -19.76 1.38 18.20
N TYR A 307 -19.24 0.16 18.33
CA TYR A 307 -19.37 -0.91 17.35
C TYR A 307 -19.96 -2.18 18.00
N PRO A 308 -21.25 -2.15 18.42
CA PRO A 308 -21.90 -3.32 18.99
C PRO A 308 -21.97 -4.44 17.94
N LEU A 309 -21.80 -5.67 18.41
CA LEU A 309 -21.96 -6.85 17.57
C LEU A 309 -23.40 -6.95 17.06
N ILE A 310 -23.55 -7.32 15.80
CA ILE A 310 -24.86 -7.61 15.22
C ILE A 310 -25.21 -9.05 15.64
N GLU A 311 -26.34 -9.23 16.31
CA GLU A 311 -26.88 -10.55 16.59
C GLU A 311 -27.15 -11.26 15.27
N LYS A 312 -26.42 -12.34 15.02
CA LYS A 312 -26.67 -13.19 13.85
C LYS A 312 -28.00 -13.93 14.06
N LYS A 313 -28.93 -13.77 13.13
CA LYS A 313 -30.08 -14.62 13.10
C LYS A 313 -29.67 -16.05 12.73
N PRO A 314 -30.30 -17.08 13.27
CA PRO A 314 -29.96 -18.49 12.96
C PRO A 314 -29.99 -18.84 11.47
N GLU A 315 -30.69 -18.06 10.66
CA GLU A 315 -30.80 -18.21 9.19
C GLU A 315 -29.55 -17.68 8.42
N ASP A 316 -28.68 -16.93 9.08
CA ASP A 316 -27.49 -16.31 8.47
C ASP A 316 -26.22 -17.16 8.60
N GLU A 317 -26.25 -18.34 9.20
CA GLU A 317 -25.13 -19.26 9.22
C GLU A 317 -24.91 -19.81 7.80
N PRO A 318 -23.71 -19.63 7.22
CA PRO A 318 -23.40 -20.29 5.96
C PRO A 318 -23.53 -21.79 6.18
N SER A 319 -24.38 -22.44 5.41
CA SER A 319 -24.50 -23.91 5.42
C SER A 319 -23.08 -24.48 5.31
N LYS A 320 -22.61 -25.17 6.38
CA LYS A 320 -21.36 -25.91 6.37
C LYS A 320 -21.48 -26.96 5.28
N VAL A 321 -21.02 -26.65 4.08
CA VAL A 321 -20.79 -27.66 3.06
C VAL A 321 -19.59 -28.46 3.55
N LEU A 322 -19.90 -29.60 4.17
CA LEU A 322 -18.94 -30.65 4.48
C LEU A 322 -18.40 -31.18 3.15
N PHE A 323 -17.12 -30.89 2.86
CA PHE A 323 -16.28 -31.63 1.92
C PHE A 323 -15.08 -32.21 2.64
#